data_1b3af6e8ce5c2f9aedc551b355603b52
#
_entry.id   1b3af6e8ce5c2f9aedc551b355603b52
#
_cell.length_a   1.000
_cell.length_b   1.000
_cell.length_c   1.000
_cell.angle_alpha   90.00
_cell.angle_beta   90.00
_cell.angle_gamma   90.00
#
_symmetry.space_group_name_H-M   'P 1'
#
loop_
_entity.id
_entity.type
_entity.pdbx_description
1 polymer ?
#
loop_
_entity_poly.entity_id
_entity_poly.type
_entity_poly.pdbx_seq_one_letter_code
_entity_poly.pdbx_strand_id
1 'polypeptide(L)'
;MEATKNFTKAIEYHINHKKCIMIYPEAHIWPQYTGIRPFKPATLHYPAESGKPVFTFTTTWQKRKILPGARTVVYVDGPFIPDMNLPMDKRKQVLRDQTLEAMTERAKNSNYEKIHYVYRPKDDDGPEK
;
A
#
# COMPACT_ATOMS: atom_id res chain seq x y z
N MET A 1 6.35 15.14 -19.90
CA MET A 1 7.43 15.28 -18.90
C MET A 1 7.25 16.46 -17.96
N GLU A 2 6.61 17.52 -18.42
CA GLU A 2 6.30 18.66 -17.56
C GLU A 2 5.31 18.33 -16.45
N ALA A 3 4.32 17.48 -16.75
CA ALA A 3 3.35 16.99 -15.76
C ALA A 3 4.01 16.27 -14.58
N THR A 4 5.03 15.44 -14.83
CA THR A 4 5.77 14.74 -13.77
C THR A 4 6.55 15.70 -12.89
N LYS A 5 7.18 16.73 -13.49
CA LYS A 5 7.89 17.77 -12.74
C LYS A 5 6.96 18.58 -11.84
N ASN A 6 5.78 18.93 -12.36
CA ASN A 6 4.78 19.65 -11.59
C ASN A 6 4.23 18.80 -10.44
N PHE A 7 4.05 17.51 -10.67
CA PHE A 7 3.63 16.58 -9.64
C PHE A 7 4.66 16.45 -8.51
N THR A 8 5.94 16.31 -8.86
CA THR A 8 7.03 16.26 -7.85
C THR A 8 7.10 17.55 -7.03
N LYS A 9 7.01 18.70 -7.70
CA LYS A 9 6.97 19.99 -7.00
C LYS A 9 5.79 20.13 -6.04
N ALA A 10 4.63 19.62 -6.43
CA ALA A 10 3.44 19.63 -5.59
C ALA A 10 3.63 18.76 -4.35
N ILE A 11 4.24 17.57 -4.50
CA ILE A 11 4.59 16.69 -3.38
C ILE A 11 5.54 17.40 -2.42
N GLU A 12 6.64 17.96 -2.93
CA GLU A 12 7.62 18.69 -2.11
C GLU A 12 6.99 19.86 -1.36
N TYR A 13 6.13 20.62 -2.05
CA TYR A 13 5.41 21.73 -1.44
C TYR A 13 4.58 21.28 -0.26
N HIS A 14 3.77 20.23 -0.43
CA HIS A 14 2.92 19.73 0.65
C HIS A 14 3.70 19.14 1.81
N ILE A 15 4.76 18.39 1.53
CA ILE A 15 5.63 17.83 2.57
C ILE A 15 6.30 18.94 3.38
N ASN A 16 6.82 19.98 2.71
CA ASN A 16 7.47 21.11 3.37
C ASN A 16 6.49 21.95 4.21
N HIS A 17 5.20 21.90 3.88
CA HIS A 17 4.14 22.53 4.66
C HIS A 17 3.52 21.59 5.71
N LYS A 18 4.24 20.53 6.12
CA LYS A 18 3.83 19.56 7.15
C LYS A 18 2.50 18.86 6.86
N LYS A 19 2.20 18.65 5.58
CA LYS A 19 1.02 17.88 5.14
C LYS A 19 1.40 16.44 4.86
N CYS A 20 0.48 15.53 5.11
CA CYS A 20 0.63 14.13 4.75
C CYS A 20 0.17 13.90 3.32
N ILE A 21 0.81 12.94 2.65
CA ILE A 21 0.41 12.48 1.32
C ILE A 21 0.02 11.03 1.44
N MET A 22 -1.16 10.67 0.93
CA MET A 22 -1.63 9.30 0.90
C MET A 22 -1.32 8.67 -0.46
N ILE A 23 -0.80 7.45 -0.42
CA ILE A 23 -0.47 6.64 -1.60
C ILE A 23 -1.20 5.32 -1.49
N TYR A 24 -1.79 4.87 -2.60
CA TYR A 24 -2.39 3.55 -2.73
C TYR A 24 -1.46 2.64 -3.54
N PRO A 25 -0.56 1.90 -2.87
CA PRO A 25 0.52 1.21 -3.58
C PRO A 25 0.06 0.03 -4.44
N GLU A 26 -1.08 -0.56 -4.11
CA GLU A 26 -1.63 -1.70 -4.85
C GLU A 26 -2.19 -1.31 -6.23
N ALA A 27 -2.40 -0.02 -6.48
CA ALA A 27 -2.86 0.59 -7.73
C ALA A 27 -4.25 0.12 -8.24
N HIS A 28 -4.85 -0.87 -7.64
CA HIS A 28 -6.17 -1.40 -7.97
C HIS A 28 -7.04 -1.54 -6.73
N ILE A 29 -8.34 -1.36 -6.89
CA ILE A 29 -9.31 -1.54 -5.82
C ILE A 29 -9.99 -2.89 -5.98
N TRP A 30 -9.81 -3.76 -4.99
CA TRP A 30 -10.58 -4.99 -4.84
C TRP A 30 -11.47 -4.85 -3.61
N PRO A 31 -12.77 -4.60 -3.79
CA PRO A 31 -13.66 -4.35 -2.66
C PRO A 31 -13.60 -5.47 -1.61
N GLN A 32 -13.35 -5.11 -0.37
CA GLN A 32 -13.33 -6.04 0.77
C GLN A 32 -12.37 -7.23 0.63
N TYR A 33 -11.30 -7.07 -0.15
CA TYR A 33 -10.22 -8.04 -0.21
C TYR A 33 -9.46 -8.07 1.12
N THR A 34 -9.30 -9.25 1.67
CA THR A 34 -8.69 -9.44 3.01
C THR A 34 -7.17 -9.59 3.01
N GLY A 35 -6.58 -9.77 1.84
CA GLY A 35 -5.13 -9.83 1.66
C GLY A 35 -4.53 -8.51 1.21
N ILE A 36 -3.23 -8.51 1.00
CA ILE A 36 -2.49 -7.39 0.39
C ILE A 36 -1.94 -7.87 -0.94
N ARG A 37 -2.22 -7.12 -1.99
CA ARG A 37 -1.69 -7.40 -3.32
C ARG A 37 -0.24 -6.92 -3.40
N PRO A 38 0.66 -7.75 -3.98
CA PRO A 38 2.02 -7.31 -4.21
C PRO A 38 2.06 -6.04 -5.07
N PHE A 39 2.86 -5.08 -4.67
CA PHE A 39 3.07 -3.85 -5.42
C PHE A 39 4.56 -3.65 -5.76
N LYS A 40 4.81 -2.89 -6.81
CA LYS A 40 6.17 -2.67 -7.32
C LYS A 40 6.92 -1.63 -6.48
N PRO A 41 8.26 -1.73 -6.38
CA PRO A 41 9.06 -0.70 -5.70
C PRO A 41 8.86 0.72 -6.25
N ALA A 42 8.53 0.83 -7.54
CA ALA A 42 8.28 2.12 -8.20
C ALA A 42 7.14 2.94 -7.55
N THR A 43 6.18 2.29 -6.90
CA THR A 43 5.08 2.99 -6.21
C THR A 43 5.59 3.81 -5.01
N LEU A 44 6.75 3.46 -4.48
CA LEU A 44 7.38 4.14 -3.35
C LEU A 44 8.54 5.08 -3.78
N HIS A 45 8.56 5.48 -5.05
CA HIS A 45 9.61 6.36 -5.58
C HIS A 45 9.70 7.68 -4.80
N TYR A 46 8.59 8.38 -4.65
CA TYR A 46 8.57 9.68 -3.99
C TYR A 46 8.93 9.62 -2.50
N PRO A 47 8.40 8.69 -1.70
CA PRO A 47 8.86 8.51 -0.33
C PRO A 47 10.35 8.21 -0.24
N ALA A 48 10.86 7.34 -1.11
CA ALA A 48 12.29 7.00 -1.14
C ALA A 48 13.17 8.18 -1.53
N GLU A 49 12.72 9.04 -2.44
CA GLU A 49 13.43 10.24 -2.87
C GLU A 49 13.44 11.32 -1.78
N SER A 50 12.30 11.55 -1.15
CA SER A 50 12.16 12.61 -0.14
C SER A 50 12.85 12.29 1.18
N GLY A 51 13.13 11.02 1.49
CA GLY A 51 13.68 10.58 2.77
C GLY A 51 12.74 10.77 3.97
N LYS A 52 11.48 11.11 3.73
CA LYS A 52 10.51 11.33 4.79
C LYS A 52 9.93 10.01 5.33
N PRO A 53 9.52 9.98 6.61
CA PRO A 53 8.92 8.79 7.20
C PRO A 53 7.66 8.34 6.47
N VAL A 54 7.52 7.03 6.30
CA VAL A 54 6.35 6.38 5.73
C VAL A 54 5.62 5.61 6.81
N PHE A 55 4.30 5.72 6.81
CA PHE A 55 3.41 4.94 7.67
C PHE A 55 2.48 4.12 6.80
N THR A 56 2.21 2.89 7.20
CA THR A 56 1.22 2.05 6.53
C THR A 56 -0.10 2.05 7.29
N PHE A 57 -1.19 2.07 6.54
CA PHE A 57 -2.55 1.92 7.05
C PHE A 57 -3.13 0.63 6.47
N THR A 58 -3.28 -0.38 7.31
CA THR A 58 -3.83 -1.67 6.88
C THR A 58 -5.23 -1.84 7.43
N THR A 59 -6.20 -1.84 6.53
CA THR A 59 -7.60 -2.07 6.87
C THR A 59 -7.87 -3.57 6.97
N THR A 60 -8.48 -3.99 8.06
CA THR A 60 -8.90 -5.38 8.28
C THR A 60 -10.38 -5.46 8.58
N TRP A 61 -10.99 -6.59 8.21
CA TRP A 61 -12.39 -6.89 8.50
C TRP A 61 -12.43 -8.03 9.51
N GLN A 62 -12.99 -7.75 10.68
CA GLN A 62 -13.04 -8.68 11.79
C GLN A 62 -14.47 -8.96 12.20
N LYS A 63 -14.77 -10.22 12.50
CA LYS A 63 -16.10 -10.62 12.98
C LYS A 63 -16.47 -9.88 14.26
N ARG A 64 -17.71 -9.45 14.37
CA ARG A 64 -18.26 -8.92 15.61
C ARG A 64 -18.52 -10.07 16.56
N LYS A 65 -18.35 -9.83 17.87
CA LYS A 65 -18.56 -10.87 18.89
C LYS A 65 -20.04 -11.16 19.14
N ILE A 66 -20.91 -10.17 19.07
CA ILE A 66 -22.31 -10.27 19.48
C ILE A 66 -23.26 -10.03 18.31
N LEU A 67 -22.96 -9.11 17.40
CA LEU A 67 -23.79 -8.75 16.26
C LEU A 67 -23.31 -9.41 14.97
N PRO A 68 -24.20 -9.71 14.01
CA PRO A 68 -23.78 -10.19 12.70
C PRO A 68 -22.95 -9.15 11.95
N GLY A 69 -22.11 -9.63 11.00
CA GLY A 69 -21.29 -8.78 10.16
C GLY A 69 -19.90 -8.54 10.71
N ALA A 70 -19.21 -7.60 10.07
CA ALA A 70 -17.83 -7.26 10.40
C ALA A 70 -17.71 -5.85 10.99
N ARG A 71 -16.63 -5.65 11.74
CA ARG A 71 -16.11 -4.33 12.07
C ARG A 71 -14.84 -4.09 11.28
N THR A 72 -14.62 -2.86 10.91
CA THR A 72 -13.37 -2.42 10.29
C THR A 72 -12.37 -2.01 11.35
N VAL A 73 -11.17 -2.56 11.30
CA VAL A 73 -10.04 -2.18 12.16
C VAL A 73 -8.88 -1.78 11.28
N VAL A 74 -8.35 -0.59 11.49
CA VAL A 74 -7.20 -0.07 10.76
C VAL A 74 -5.98 -0.10 11.66
N TYR A 75 -4.93 -0.78 11.19
CA TYR A 75 -3.64 -0.81 11.85
C TYR A 75 -2.71 0.22 11.22
N VAL A 76 -1.99 0.95 12.05
CA VAL A 76 -0.99 1.91 11.62
C VAL A 76 0.37 1.41 12.06
N ASP A 77 1.27 1.20 11.12
CA ASP A 77 2.64 0.77 11.37
C ASP A 77 3.63 1.78 10.82
N GLY A 78 4.81 1.84 11.40
CA GLY A 78 5.88 2.76 11.06
C GLY A 78 6.40 3.52 12.28
N PRO A 79 7.25 4.51 12.11
CA PRO A 79 7.73 5.03 10.82
C PRO A 79 8.72 4.11 10.10
N PHE A 80 8.54 3.95 8.79
CA PHE A 80 9.54 3.34 7.91
C PHE A 80 10.34 4.48 7.30
N ILE A 81 11.63 4.56 7.60
CA ILE A 81 12.49 5.65 7.16
C ILE A 81 13.38 5.15 6.03
N PRO A 82 13.32 5.77 4.83
CA PRO A 82 14.20 5.40 3.74
C PRO A 82 15.67 5.57 4.12
N ASP A 83 16.49 4.57 3.83
CA ASP A 83 17.94 4.65 4.04
C ASP A 83 18.59 5.45 2.91
N MET A 84 18.94 6.70 3.19
CA MET A 84 19.51 7.61 2.21
C MET A 84 20.95 7.24 1.78
N ASN A 85 21.60 6.29 2.48
CA ASN A 85 22.90 5.76 2.10
C ASN A 85 22.82 4.71 0.98
N LEU A 86 21.64 4.16 0.72
CA LEU A 86 21.41 3.20 -0.35
C LEU A 86 21.17 3.90 -1.69
N PRO A 87 21.58 3.28 -2.82
CA PRO A 87 21.18 3.74 -4.14
C PRO A 87 19.65 3.71 -4.26
N MET A 88 19.08 4.59 -5.11
CA MET A 88 17.65 4.80 -5.24
C MET A 88 16.87 3.49 -5.47
N ASP A 89 17.35 2.61 -6.34
CA ASP A 89 16.66 1.36 -6.66
C ASP A 89 16.59 0.41 -5.46
N LYS A 90 17.68 0.27 -4.72
CA LYS A 90 17.71 -0.53 -3.50
C LYS A 90 16.88 0.11 -2.39
N ARG A 91 16.94 1.41 -2.26
CA ARG A 91 16.15 2.17 -1.28
C ARG A 91 14.66 1.95 -1.48
N LYS A 92 14.17 2.06 -2.71
CA LYS A 92 12.77 1.75 -3.07
C LYS A 92 12.41 0.30 -2.73
N GLN A 93 13.29 -0.63 -3.06
CA GLN A 93 13.05 -2.05 -2.83
C GLN A 93 12.97 -2.38 -1.33
N VAL A 94 13.90 -1.90 -0.53
CA VAL A 94 13.90 -2.12 0.92
C VAL A 94 12.65 -1.51 1.56
N LEU A 95 12.31 -0.28 1.18
CA LEU A 95 11.11 0.38 1.69
C LEU A 95 9.83 -0.37 1.31
N ARG A 96 9.76 -0.84 0.06
CA ARG A 96 8.64 -1.68 -0.41
C ARG A 96 8.54 -2.96 0.41
N ASP A 97 9.65 -3.65 0.62
CA ASP A 97 9.66 -4.94 1.34
C ASP A 97 9.21 -4.75 2.79
N GLN A 98 9.69 -3.73 3.47
CA GLN A 98 9.29 -3.40 4.84
C GLN A 98 7.80 -3.08 4.95
N THR A 99 7.30 -2.22 4.06
CA THR A 99 5.90 -1.80 4.08
C THR A 99 4.96 -2.96 3.68
N LEU A 100 5.32 -3.73 2.66
CA LEU A 100 4.54 -4.89 2.23
C LEU A 100 4.47 -5.96 3.31
N GLU A 101 5.58 -6.24 3.98
CA GLU A 101 5.62 -7.20 5.09
C GLU A 101 4.72 -6.76 6.24
N ALA A 102 4.83 -5.52 6.67
CA ALA A 102 3.99 -4.98 7.75
C ALA A 102 2.51 -5.05 7.41
N MET A 103 2.12 -4.64 6.21
CA MET A 103 0.74 -4.69 5.75
C MET A 103 0.24 -6.15 5.65
N THR A 104 1.05 -7.07 5.14
CA THR A 104 0.71 -8.48 5.01
C THR A 104 0.51 -9.14 6.38
N GLU A 105 1.36 -8.84 7.35
CA GLU A 105 1.20 -9.34 8.72
C GLU A 105 -0.09 -8.82 9.36
N ARG A 106 -0.40 -7.54 9.20
CA ARG A 106 -1.66 -6.98 9.73
C ARG A 106 -2.89 -7.56 9.04
N ALA A 107 -2.82 -7.80 7.74
CA ALA A 107 -3.93 -8.38 6.98
C ALA A 107 -4.37 -9.75 7.51
N LYS A 108 -3.48 -10.51 8.13
CA LYS A 108 -3.78 -11.79 8.78
C LYS A 108 -4.81 -11.67 9.93
N ASN A 109 -5.00 -10.47 10.48
CA ASN A 109 -6.01 -10.22 11.51
C ASN A 109 -7.44 -10.14 10.95
N SER A 110 -7.61 -10.09 9.64
CA SER A 110 -8.92 -10.22 9.00
C SER A 110 -9.44 -11.65 9.18
N ASN A 111 -10.62 -11.78 9.75
CA ASN A 111 -11.30 -13.07 9.95
C ASN A 111 -12.75 -13.07 9.44
N TYR A 112 -13.11 -12.07 8.67
CA TYR A 112 -14.41 -11.95 8.00
C TYR A 112 -14.19 -11.69 6.52
N GLU A 113 -14.57 -12.66 5.69
CA GLU A 113 -14.46 -12.59 4.25
C GLU A 113 -15.87 -12.53 3.64
N LYS A 114 -16.25 -11.36 3.13
CA LYS A 114 -17.54 -11.18 2.46
C LYS A 114 -17.47 -11.57 1.00
N ILE A 115 -16.36 -11.33 0.35
CA ILE A 115 -16.10 -11.62 -1.05
C ILE A 115 -14.89 -12.53 -1.13
N HIS A 116 -15.07 -13.72 -1.67
CA HIS A 116 -13.96 -14.66 -1.88
C HIS A 116 -13.36 -14.47 -3.26
N TYR A 117 -12.10 -14.05 -3.33
CA TYR A 117 -11.36 -13.89 -4.57
C TYR A 117 -10.62 -15.16 -4.94
N VAL A 118 -10.84 -15.63 -6.16
CA VAL A 118 -10.19 -16.83 -6.70
C VAL A 118 -9.22 -16.43 -7.80
N TYR A 119 -7.99 -16.90 -7.70
CA TYR A 119 -7.01 -16.70 -8.76
C TYR A 119 -7.38 -17.52 -10.00
N ARG A 120 -7.43 -16.87 -11.16
CA ARG A 120 -7.54 -17.53 -12.46
C ARG A 120 -6.28 -17.24 -13.28
N PRO A 121 -5.58 -18.27 -13.76
CA PRO A 121 -4.48 -18.08 -14.69
C PRO A 121 -4.96 -17.37 -15.96
N LYS A 122 -4.12 -16.54 -16.54
CA LYS A 122 -4.45 -15.77 -17.75
C LYS A 122 -4.73 -16.63 -18.98
N ASP A 123 -4.26 -17.87 -18.98
CA ASP A 123 -4.45 -18.80 -20.09
C ASP A 123 -5.89 -19.32 -20.26
N ASP A 124 -6.73 -19.09 -19.22
CA ASP A 124 -8.16 -19.42 -19.25
C ASP A 124 -9.04 -18.25 -19.70
N ASP A 125 -8.46 -17.09 -19.90
CA ASP A 125 -9.19 -15.97 -20.49
C ASP A 125 -9.35 -16.26 -21.97
N GLY A 126 -10.56 -16.65 -22.37
CA GLY A 126 -10.93 -16.72 -23.78
C GLY A 126 -10.57 -15.42 -24.50
N PRO A 127 -10.67 -15.35 -25.84
CA PRO A 127 -10.22 -14.20 -26.61
C PRO A 127 -10.79 -12.91 -26.01
N GLU A 128 -9.89 -11.95 -25.73
CA GLU A 128 -10.24 -10.63 -25.25
C GLU A 128 -11.31 -10.02 -26.13
N LYS A 129 -12.40 -9.73 -25.52
CA LYS A 129 -13.49 -9.04 -26.22
C LYS A 129 -13.28 -7.53 -26.16
#